data_885c2e172bacfad9dcddddb47f470916
#
_entry.id   885c2e172bacfad9dcddddb47f470916
#
_cell.length_a   1.000
_cell.length_b   1.000
_cell.length_c   1.000
_cell.angle_alpha   90.00
_cell.angle_beta   90.00
_cell.angle_gamma   90.00
#
_symmetry.space_group_name_H-M   'P 1'
#
loop_
_entity.id
_entity.type
_entity.pdbx_description
1 polymer ?
#
loop_
_entity_poly.entity_id
_entity_poly.type
_entity_poly.pdbx_seq_one_letter_code
_entity_poly.pdbx_strand_id
1 'polypeptide(L)'
;MSDWPHVLQHRFLVFDGPDGSGKSTQFRRFSNWVKEQQIAVTELREPGGTPIGERIREVLLDVAHEEMTTTCEMLLYMASRAQIVEEVVQPALNRGDLVLAD
;
A
#
# COMPACT_ATOMS: atom_id res chain seq x y z
N MET A 1 -8.60 24.44 19.46
CA MET A 1 -8.40 23.76 18.18
C MET A 1 -7.89 22.35 18.40
N SER A 2 -8.47 21.42 17.72
CA SER A 2 -8.10 20.02 17.89
C SER A 2 -6.88 19.67 17.05
N ASP A 3 -5.91 18.98 17.66
CA ASP A 3 -4.72 18.47 16.95
C ASP A 3 -4.91 17.02 16.51
N TRP A 4 -6.14 16.53 16.59
CA TRP A 4 -6.39 15.13 16.30
C TRP A 4 -5.91 14.64 14.92
N PRO A 5 -5.89 15.47 13.84
CA PRO A 5 -5.34 14.97 12.57
C PRO A 5 -3.89 14.51 12.68
N HIS A 6 -3.11 15.10 13.58
CA HIS A 6 -1.69 14.74 13.75
C HIS A 6 -1.49 13.35 14.34
N VAL A 7 -2.55 12.77 14.91
CA VAL A 7 -2.49 11.38 15.39
C VAL A 7 -2.26 10.40 14.24
N LEU A 8 -2.55 10.83 13.00
CA LEU A 8 -2.35 10.02 11.81
C LEU A 8 -0.88 9.90 11.38
N GLN A 9 -0.02 10.80 11.88
CA GLN A 9 1.40 10.70 11.58
C GLN A 9 1.98 9.42 12.16
N HIS A 10 2.96 8.82 11.48
CA HIS A 10 3.60 7.57 11.88
C HIS A 10 2.62 6.38 11.93
N ARG A 11 1.50 6.45 11.20
CA ARG A 11 0.50 5.38 11.19
C ARG A 11 0.43 4.71 9.84
N PHE A 12 0.04 3.46 9.86
CA PHE A 12 -0.20 2.65 8.67
C PHE A 12 -1.68 2.30 8.63
N LEU A 13 -2.37 2.77 7.61
CA LEU A 13 -3.80 2.48 7.43
C LEU A 13 -4.02 1.74 6.13
N VAL A 14 -4.92 0.77 6.15
CA VAL A 14 -5.25 -0.04 4.98
C VAL A 14 -6.73 0.15 4.67
N PHE A 15 -7.01 0.45 3.40
CA PHE A 15 -8.37 0.43 2.89
C PHE A 15 -8.63 -0.97 2.33
N ASP A 16 -9.65 -1.63 2.86
CA ASP A 16 -10.02 -2.97 2.46
C ASP A 16 -11.47 -2.99 1.99
N GLY A 17 -11.76 -3.87 1.07
CA GLY A 17 -13.09 -4.00 0.53
C GLY A 17 -13.07 -4.63 -0.86
N PRO A 18 -14.19 -5.24 -1.29
CA PRO A 18 -14.28 -5.84 -2.60
C PRO A 18 -14.28 -4.79 -3.71
N ASP A 19 -13.93 -5.22 -4.91
CA ASP A 19 -14.00 -4.37 -6.10
C ASP A 19 -15.43 -3.88 -6.27
N GLY A 20 -15.56 -2.61 -6.69
CA GLY A 20 -16.86 -2.00 -6.91
C GLY A 20 -17.55 -1.48 -5.65
N SER A 21 -16.88 -1.53 -4.48
CA SER A 21 -17.44 -1.03 -3.22
C SER A 21 -17.24 0.47 -3.01
N GLY A 22 -16.62 1.17 -3.97
CA GLY A 22 -16.27 2.58 -3.82
C GLY A 22 -14.96 2.81 -3.07
N LYS A 23 -14.21 1.75 -2.81
CA LYS A 23 -12.96 1.80 -2.06
C LYS A 23 -11.98 2.80 -2.65
N SER A 24 -11.77 2.78 -3.97
CA SER A 24 -10.80 3.68 -4.63
C SER A 24 -11.19 5.15 -4.47
N THR A 25 -12.49 5.45 -4.54
CA THR A 25 -12.97 6.82 -4.35
C THR A 25 -12.73 7.29 -2.93
N GLN A 26 -13.05 6.43 -1.94
CA GLN A 26 -12.85 6.76 -0.54
C GLN A 26 -11.38 6.90 -0.19
N PHE A 27 -10.55 6.03 -0.73
CA PHE A 27 -9.09 6.11 -0.56
C PHE A 27 -8.57 7.47 -1.02
N ARG A 28 -8.94 7.89 -2.23
CA ARG A 28 -8.47 9.16 -2.78
C ARG A 28 -8.96 10.35 -1.98
N ARG A 29 -10.24 10.32 -1.58
CA ARG A 29 -10.82 11.41 -0.78
C ARG A 29 -10.14 11.53 0.57
N PHE A 30 -9.90 10.41 1.24
CA PHE A 30 -9.24 10.43 2.53
C PHE A 30 -7.79 10.91 2.40
N SER A 31 -7.06 10.41 1.42
CA SER A 31 -5.68 10.82 1.17
C SER A 31 -5.59 12.33 0.93
N ASN A 32 -6.47 12.86 0.08
CA ASN A 32 -6.49 14.29 -0.21
C ASN A 32 -6.82 15.12 1.03
N TRP A 33 -7.78 14.66 1.82
CA TRP A 33 -8.15 15.36 3.05
C TRP A 33 -6.97 15.41 4.03
N VAL A 34 -6.25 14.29 4.19
CA VAL A 34 -5.08 14.24 5.08
C VAL A 34 -4.00 15.21 4.61
N LYS A 35 -3.75 15.25 3.29
CA LYS A 35 -2.78 16.18 2.71
C LYS A 35 -3.16 17.64 2.98
N GLU A 36 -4.46 17.95 2.96
CA GLU A 36 -4.95 19.29 3.29
C GLU A 36 -4.68 19.65 4.74
N GLN A 37 -4.53 18.65 5.62
CA GLN A 37 -4.14 18.86 7.01
C GLN A 37 -2.63 19.05 7.18
N GLN A 38 -1.89 19.12 6.07
CA GLN A 38 -0.43 19.29 6.03
C GLN A 38 0.32 18.10 6.63
N ILE A 39 -0.24 16.91 6.47
CA ILE A 39 0.38 15.66 6.87
C ILE A 39 0.86 14.96 5.59
N ALA A 40 2.13 14.59 5.55
CA ALA A 40 2.67 13.86 4.41
C ALA A 40 2.06 12.46 4.34
N VAL A 41 1.66 12.05 3.15
CA VAL A 41 1.04 10.75 2.91
C VAL A 41 1.89 9.98 1.91
N THR A 42 2.22 8.74 2.25
CA THR A 42 2.81 7.79 1.33
C THR A 42 1.73 6.79 0.94
N GLU A 43 1.35 6.79 -0.32
CA GLU A 43 0.34 5.88 -0.84
C GLU A 43 1.02 4.69 -1.48
N LEU A 44 0.46 3.50 -1.25
CA LEU A 44 1.00 2.29 -1.86
C LEU A 44 -0.08 1.26 -2.14
N ARG A 45 0.23 0.34 -3.04
CA ARG A 45 -0.63 -0.80 -3.33
C ARG A 45 0.22 -2.06 -3.39
N GLU A 46 -0.40 -3.20 -3.12
CA GLU A 46 0.27 -4.49 -3.18
C GLU A 46 -0.51 -5.46 -4.06
N PRO A 47 0.16 -6.33 -4.77
CA PRO A 47 1.62 -6.45 -4.92
C PRO A 47 2.18 -5.32 -5.79
N GLY A 48 3.45 -4.94 -5.54
CA GLY A 48 4.11 -3.90 -6.30
C GLY A 48 4.67 -2.81 -5.40
N GLY A 49 4.72 -1.60 -5.92
CA GLY A 49 5.13 -0.42 -5.15
C GLY A 49 6.63 -0.19 -5.08
N THR A 50 7.44 -1.12 -5.55
CA THR A 50 8.89 -1.01 -5.68
C THR A 50 9.29 -1.58 -7.03
N PRO A 51 10.49 -1.26 -7.57
CA PRO A 51 10.92 -1.87 -8.83
C PRO A 51 10.89 -3.40 -8.80
N ILE A 52 11.37 -4.01 -7.73
CA ILE A 52 11.32 -5.46 -7.57
C ILE A 52 9.89 -5.94 -7.42
N GLY A 53 9.10 -5.26 -6.60
CA GLY A 53 7.70 -5.61 -6.40
C GLY A 53 6.87 -5.54 -7.68
N GLU A 54 7.14 -4.56 -8.55
CA GLU A 54 6.43 -4.47 -9.83
C GLU A 54 6.77 -5.64 -10.75
N ARG A 55 8.01 -6.13 -10.73
CA ARG A 55 8.39 -7.32 -11.48
C ARG A 55 7.66 -8.56 -10.94
N ILE A 56 7.55 -8.67 -9.63
CA ILE A 56 6.80 -9.76 -9.00
C ILE A 56 5.32 -9.67 -9.41
N ARG A 57 4.77 -8.47 -9.43
CA ARG A 57 3.39 -8.24 -9.86
C ARG A 57 3.18 -8.72 -11.30
N GLU A 58 4.11 -8.43 -12.19
CA GLU A 58 4.04 -8.90 -13.58
C GLU A 58 3.91 -10.42 -13.66
N VAL A 59 4.73 -11.13 -12.86
CA VAL A 59 4.67 -12.59 -12.81
C VAL A 59 3.33 -13.07 -12.27
N LEU A 60 2.85 -12.47 -11.20
CA LEU A 60 1.60 -12.85 -10.56
C LEU A 60 0.38 -12.66 -11.45
N LEU A 61 0.38 -11.63 -12.28
CA LEU A 61 -0.76 -11.30 -13.14
C LEU A 61 -0.65 -11.90 -14.53
N ASP A 62 0.43 -12.57 -14.84
CA ASP A 62 0.63 -13.17 -16.17
C ASP A 62 -0.19 -14.45 -16.29
N VAL A 63 -1.23 -14.39 -17.12
CA VAL A 63 -2.13 -15.54 -17.34
C VAL A 63 -1.44 -16.72 -18.02
N ALA A 64 -0.24 -16.52 -18.59
CA ALA A 64 0.52 -17.62 -19.16
C ALA A 64 1.12 -18.56 -18.13
N HIS A 65 1.15 -18.16 -16.86
CA HIS A 65 1.70 -18.98 -15.77
C HIS A 65 0.60 -19.83 -15.11
N GLU A 66 -0.03 -20.69 -15.90
CA GLU A 66 -1.09 -21.56 -15.39
C GLU A 66 -0.56 -22.62 -14.42
N GLU A 67 0.73 -22.96 -14.54
CA GLU A 67 1.37 -23.96 -13.70
C GLU A 67 1.74 -23.46 -12.30
N MET A 68 1.53 -22.18 -12.04
CA MET A 68 1.88 -21.59 -10.74
C MET A 68 1.07 -22.23 -9.63
N THR A 69 1.77 -22.79 -8.64
CA THR A 69 1.10 -23.37 -7.47
C THR A 69 0.62 -22.27 -6.52
N THR A 70 -0.37 -22.62 -5.70
CA THR A 70 -0.86 -21.69 -4.66
C THR A 70 0.26 -21.28 -3.70
N THR A 71 1.13 -22.22 -3.35
CA THR A 71 2.27 -21.92 -2.46
C THR A 71 3.23 -20.91 -3.11
N CYS A 72 3.53 -21.12 -4.39
CA CYS A 72 4.40 -20.20 -5.13
C CYS A 72 3.79 -18.80 -5.18
N GLU A 73 2.51 -18.72 -5.51
CA GLU A 73 1.79 -17.45 -5.54
C GLU A 73 1.87 -16.74 -4.20
N MET A 74 1.60 -17.43 -3.11
CA MET A 74 1.67 -16.86 -1.77
C MET A 74 3.06 -16.33 -1.46
N LEU A 75 4.10 -17.08 -1.79
CA LEU A 75 5.48 -16.65 -1.54
C LEU A 75 5.86 -15.43 -2.36
N LEU A 76 5.36 -15.33 -3.59
CA LEU A 76 5.60 -14.13 -4.41
C LEU A 76 4.93 -12.89 -3.82
N TYR A 77 3.69 -13.01 -3.33
CA TYR A 77 3.04 -11.90 -2.62
C TYR A 77 3.84 -11.48 -1.40
N MET A 78 4.31 -12.45 -0.62
CA MET A 78 5.10 -12.15 0.57
C MET A 78 6.46 -11.52 0.23
N ALA A 79 7.08 -11.93 -0.87
CA ALA A 79 8.33 -11.32 -1.33
C ALA A 79 8.13 -9.87 -1.71
N SER A 80 7.06 -9.56 -2.45
CA SER A 80 6.72 -8.19 -2.79
C SER A 80 6.48 -7.34 -1.54
N ARG A 81 5.77 -7.89 -0.57
CA ARG A 81 5.50 -7.20 0.69
C ARG A 81 6.76 -6.95 1.49
N ALA A 82 7.65 -7.95 1.58
CA ALA A 82 8.91 -7.78 2.30
C ALA A 82 9.72 -6.59 1.73
N GLN A 83 9.76 -6.48 0.41
CA GLN A 83 10.48 -5.40 -0.24
C GLN A 83 9.86 -4.05 0.06
N ILE A 84 8.53 -3.93 -0.07
CA ILE A 84 7.86 -2.65 0.13
C ILE A 84 7.92 -2.20 1.60
N VAL A 85 7.86 -3.13 2.53
CA VAL A 85 7.94 -2.80 3.96
C VAL A 85 9.29 -2.18 4.28
N GLU A 86 10.38 -2.77 3.84
CA GLU A 86 11.72 -2.27 4.18
C GLU A 86 12.10 -1.06 3.36
N GLU A 87 11.70 -1.00 2.09
CA GLU A 87 12.11 0.07 1.18
C GLU A 87 11.25 1.33 1.32
N VAL A 88 9.96 1.18 1.59
CA VAL A 88 9.00 2.28 1.54
C VAL A 88 8.32 2.54 2.88
N VAL A 89 7.71 1.49 3.46
CA VAL A 89 6.84 1.67 4.63
C VAL A 89 7.62 2.13 5.86
N GLN A 90 8.66 1.41 6.23
CA GLN A 90 9.43 1.76 7.42
C GLN A 90 10.08 3.14 7.32
N PRO A 91 10.74 3.50 6.20
CA PRO A 91 11.25 4.86 6.08
C PRO A 91 10.18 5.94 6.15
N ALA A 92 9.02 5.69 5.54
CA ALA A 92 7.91 6.65 5.57
C ALA A 92 7.39 6.85 6.98
N LEU A 93 7.16 5.77 7.72
CA LEU A 93 6.70 5.85 9.11
C LEU A 93 7.72 6.57 9.99
N ASN A 94 9.00 6.30 9.78
CA ASN A 94 10.07 6.91 10.58
C ASN A 94 10.14 8.43 10.38
N ARG A 95 9.86 8.93 9.18
CA ARG A 95 9.88 10.38 8.94
C ARG A 95 8.55 11.07 9.27
N GLY A 96 7.56 10.34 9.75
CA GLY A 96 6.31 10.92 10.23
C GLY A 96 5.14 10.85 9.26
N ASP A 97 5.31 10.23 8.11
CA ASP A 97 4.23 10.10 7.13
C ASP A 97 3.11 9.22 7.63
N LEU A 98 1.91 9.48 7.15
CA LEU A 98 0.85 8.49 7.14
C LEU A 98 1.11 7.57 5.95
N VAL A 99 1.17 6.27 6.17
CA VAL A 99 1.25 5.29 5.09
C VAL A 99 -0.15 4.77 4.84
N LEU A 100 -0.61 4.91 3.61
CA LEU A 100 -1.97 4.56 3.23
C LEU A 100 -1.91 3.51 2.13
N ALA A 101 -2.42 2.32 2.42
CA ALA A 101 -2.40 1.20 1.50
C ALA A 101 -3.80 0.89 1.00
N ASP A 102 -3.84 0.49 -0.25
CA ASP A 102 -5.05 0.04 -0.90
C ASP A 102 -5.03 -1.48 -0.99
#